data_866c5f889bbc8d8ab0a4617acb3c9d3c
#
_entry.id   866c5f889bbc8d8ab0a4617acb3c9d3c
#
_cell.length_a   1.000
_cell.length_b   1.000
_cell.length_c   1.000
_cell.angle_alpha   90.00
_cell.angle_beta   90.00
_cell.angle_gamma   90.00
#
_symmetry.space_group_name_H-M   'P 1'
#
loop_
_entity.id
_entity.type
_entity.pdbx_description
1 polymer ?
#
loop_
_entity_poly.entity_id
_entity_poly.type
_entity_poly.pdbx_seq_one_letter_code
_entity_poly.pdbx_strand_id
1 'polypeptide(L)'
;MRAIFTILTLLQCALMSAYSLVRPNIYLSNNAVLDIYQDERGYMWFGTYDGLHSWNGRDTEVYRMELDNDKSLASNIIVKIVPAGPDDIWVSTSMGLSRFSTVGRTVSESYMQYREVYQIASDNAGNTLLVSRDDFVSVYLREKGEFVDVPAEGIRLGDVVEVWSSGEGVFNVLSRDG
;
A
#
# COMPACT_ATOMS: atom_id res chain seq x y z
N MET A 1 -38.87 18.42 33.98
CA MET A 1 -37.51 17.87 33.97
C MET A 1 -37.45 16.39 33.57
N ARG A 2 -38.28 15.48 34.10
CA ARG A 2 -38.23 14.04 33.75
C ARG A 2 -38.50 13.77 32.27
N ALA A 3 -39.45 14.45 31.62
CA ALA A 3 -39.79 14.24 30.21
C ALA A 3 -38.67 14.67 29.24
N ILE A 4 -37.93 15.74 29.56
CA ILE A 4 -36.79 16.21 28.74
C ILE A 4 -35.63 15.23 28.81
N PHE A 5 -35.38 14.63 29.98
CA PHE A 5 -34.33 13.61 30.13
C PHE A 5 -34.62 12.34 29.34
N THR A 6 -35.90 11.93 29.31
CA THR A 6 -36.33 10.74 28.56
C THR A 6 -36.23 10.96 27.03
N ILE A 7 -36.56 12.17 26.55
CA ILE A 7 -36.41 12.51 25.12
C ILE A 7 -34.95 12.58 24.72
N LEU A 8 -34.08 13.13 25.59
CA LEU A 8 -32.66 13.22 25.31
C LEU A 8 -31.96 11.83 25.24
N THR A 9 -32.38 10.90 26.12
CA THR A 9 -31.87 9.52 26.10
C THR A 9 -32.38 8.72 24.88
N LEU A 10 -33.62 8.94 24.48
CA LEU A 10 -34.16 8.32 23.25
C LEU A 10 -33.48 8.88 21.99
N LEU A 11 -33.16 10.17 21.95
CA LEU A 11 -32.43 10.80 20.85
C LEU A 11 -30.99 10.29 20.76
N GLN A 12 -30.33 10.05 21.90
CA GLN A 12 -28.99 9.43 21.93
C GLN A 12 -28.99 7.97 21.43
N CYS A 13 -30.03 7.19 21.76
CA CYS A 13 -30.19 5.83 21.21
C CYS A 13 -30.43 5.82 19.69
N ALA A 14 -31.12 6.82 19.16
CA ALA A 14 -31.36 6.93 17.72
C ALA A 14 -30.12 7.32 16.91
N LEU A 15 -29.09 7.87 17.56
CA LEU A 15 -27.80 8.21 16.93
C LEU A 15 -26.77 7.07 17.00
N MET A 16 -27.10 5.94 17.60
CA MET A 16 -26.28 4.75 17.52
C MET A 16 -26.41 4.16 16.12
N SER A 17 -25.52 4.54 15.22
CA SER A 17 -25.39 3.88 13.93
C SER A 17 -25.19 2.39 14.15
N ALA A 18 -26.13 1.58 13.66
CA ALA A 18 -25.98 0.14 13.69
C ALA A 18 -24.84 -0.24 12.75
N TYR A 19 -23.70 -0.58 13.31
CA TYR A 19 -22.61 -1.16 12.53
C TYR A 19 -23.02 -2.57 12.12
N SER A 20 -23.21 -2.79 10.84
CA SER A 20 -23.41 -4.13 10.31
C SER A 20 -22.09 -4.67 9.77
N LEU A 21 -21.69 -5.85 10.21
CA LEU A 21 -20.59 -6.58 9.59
C LEU A 21 -21.10 -7.14 8.26
N VAL A 22 -20.68 -6.50 7.18
CA VAL A 22 -20.90 -7.01 5.83
C VAL A 22 -19.76 -7.98 5.52
N ARG A 23 -20.10 -9.20 5.07
CA ARG A 23 -19.14 -10.14 4.49
C ARG A 23 -19.17 -9.95 2.98
N PRO A 24 -18.25 -9.19 2.40
CA PRO A 24 -18.20 -9.05 0.95
C PRO A 24 -17.81 -10.39 0.33
N ASN A 25 -18.41 -10.72 -0.80
CA ASN A 25 -18.01 -11.88 -1.58
C ASN A 25 -16.82 -11.49 -2.46
N ILE A 26 -15.61 -11.54 -1.89
CA ILE A 26 -14.37 -11.25 -2.59
C ILE A 26 -13.73 -12.57 -2.98
N TYR A 27 -13.50 -12.76 -4.26
CA TYR A 27 -12.77 -13.91 -4.77
C TYR A 27 -11.32 -13.53 -5.06
N LEU A 28 -10.39 -14.04 -4.26
CA LEU A 28 -8.95 -13.92 -4.48
C LEU A 28 -8.40 -15.26 -5.00
N SER A 29 -7.49 -15.19 -5.96
CA SER A 29 -6.81 -16.41 -6.47
C SER A 29 -5.88 -17.05 -5.44
N ASN A 30 -5.47 -16.30 -4.42
CA ASN A 30 -4.67 -16.77 -3.31
C ASN A 30 -5.15 -16.15 -1.99
N ASN A 31 -5.33 -16.97 -0.96
CA ASN A 31 -5.85 -16.54 0.35
C ASN A 31 -4.77 -15.93 1.28
N ALA A 32 -3.50 -16.03 0.92
CA ALA A 32 -2.42 -15.37 1.66
C ALA A 32 -2.32 -13.92 1.22
N VAL A 33 -3.09 -13.05 1.88
CA VAL A 33 -3.06 -11.60 1.69
C VAL A 33 -1.92 -11.03 2.53
N LEU A 34 -0.99 -10.35 1.88
CA LEU A 34 0.18 -9.75 2.53
C LEU A 34 -0.03 -8.27 2.84
N ASP A 35 -0.81 -7.57 1.99
CA ASP A 35 -1.13 -6.16 2.20
C ASP A 35 -2.48 -5.80 1.60
N ILE A 36 -3.11 -4.74 2.13
CA ILE A 36 -4.41 -4.23 1.69
C ILE A 36 -4.34 -2.71 1.64
N TYR A 37 -4.77 -2.15 0.52
CA TYR A 37 -4.85 -0.72 0.31
C TYR A 37 -6.21 -0.32 -0.29
N GLN A 38 -6.77 0.80 0.14
CA GLN A 38 -7.96 1.40 -0.49
C GLN A 38 -7.57 2.69 -1.20
N ASP A 39 -7.85 2.77 -2.51
CA ASP A 39 -7.60 3.98 -3.28
C ASP A 39 -8.70 5.05 -3.05
N GLU A 40 -8.45 6.27 -3.54
CA GLU A 40 -9.35 7.42 -3.38
C GLU A 40 -10.71 7.22 -4.09
N ARG A 41 -10.81 6.29 -5.03
CA ARG A 41 -12.04 5.92 -5.72
C ARG A 41 -12.82 4.82 -5.00
N GLY A 42 -12.28 4.32 -3.88
CA GLY A 42 -12.89 3.29 -3.06
C GLY A 42 -12.61 1.86 -3.52
N TYR A 43 -11.76 1.65 -4.54
CA TYR A 43 -11.32 0.30 -4.88
C TYR A 43 -10.43 -0.25 -3.78
N MET A 44 -10.66 -1.51 -3.45
CA MET A 44 -9.77 -2.26 -2.55
C MET A 44 -8.73 -3.01 -3.37
N TRP A 45 -7.48 -2.85 -2.99
CA TRP A 45 -6.33 -3.53 -3.58
C TRP A 45 -5.77 -4.54 -2.59
N PHE A 46 -5.52 -5.77 -3.04
CA PHE A 46 -5.00 -6.85 -2.21
C PHE A 46 -3.71 -7.37 -2.83
N GLY A 47 -2.64 -7.29 -2.08
CA GLY A 47 -1.37 -7.94 -2.41
C GLY A 47 -1.36 -9.37 -1.90
N THR A 48 -1.10 -10.32 -2.78
CA THR A 48 -1.08 -11.75 -2.44
C THR A 48 0.19 -12.44 -2.95
N TYR A 49 0.34 -13.74 -2.68
CA TYR A 49 1.37 -14.56 -3.33
C TYR A 49 1.08 -14.89 -4.80
N ASP A 50 -0.09 -14.53 -5.32
CA ASP A 50 -0.49 -14.82 -6.71
C ASP A 50 -0.99 -13.58 -7.47
N GLY A 51 -0.38 -12.45 -7.20
CA GLY A 51 -0.62 -11.20 -7.90
C GLY A 51 -1.30 -10.13 -7.07
N LEU A 52 -1.49 -8.99 -7.72
CA LEU A 52 -2.24 -7.85 -7.24
C LEU A 52 -3.70 -8.01 -7.65
N HIS A 53 -4.62 -7.90 -6.69
CA HIS A 53 -6.06 -7.95 -6.96
C HIS A 53 -6.69 -6.60 -6.73
N SER A 54 -7.64 -6.20 -7.56
CA SER A 54 -8.53 -5.06 -7.30
C SER A 54 -9.98 -5.53 -7.15
N TRP A 55 -10.69 -4.90 -6.23
CA TRP A 55 -12.12 -5.13 -6.00
C TRP A 55 -12.86 -3.80 -5.96
N ASN A 56 -13.92 -3.69 -6.75
CA ASN A 56 -14.73 -2.47 -6.90
C ASN A 56 -16.03 -2.46 -6.08
N GLY A 57 -16.17 -3.40 -5.13
CA GLY A 57 -17.41 -3.63 -4.39
C GLY A 57 -18.27 -4.75 -4.98
N ARG A 58 -17.97 -5.21 -6.21
CA ARG A 58 -18.73 -6.24 -6.93
C ARG A 58 -17.81 -7.28 -7.57
N ASP A 59 -16.91 -6.84 -8.42
CA ASP A 59 -16.04 -7.68 -9.25
C ASP A 59 -14.59 -7.60 -8.77
N THR A 60 -13.85 -8.69 -8.94
CA THR A 60 -12.43 -8.78 -8.65
C THR A 60 -11.66 -9.02 -9.94
N GLU A 61 -10.59 -8.24 -10.15
CA GLU A 61 -9.62 -8.43 -11.22
C GLU A 61 -8.26 -8.79 -10.62
N VAL A 62 -7.45 -9.54 -11.36
CA VAL A 62 -6.11 -9.94 -10.93
C VAL A 62 -5.06 -9.53 -11.96
N TYR A 63 -3.96 -8.96 -11.47
CA TYR A 63 -2.81 -8.54 -12.27
C TYR A 63 -1.61 -9.35 -11.83
N ARG A 64 -0.88 -9.88 -12.81
CA ARG A 64 0.27 -10.76 -12.60
C ARG A 64 1.47 -10.33 -13.44
N MET A 65 2.60 -10.89 -13.09
CA MET A 65 3.79 -10.84 -13.94
C MET A 65 3.54 -11.68 -15.19
N GLU A 66 3.90 -11.13 -16.33
CA GLU A 66 3.84 -11.79 -17.65
C GLU A 66 5.22 -11.73 -18.28
N LEU A 67 5.67 -12.86 -18.84
CA LEU A 67 6.95 -12.92 -19.54
C LEU A 67 6.88 -12.02 -20.78
N ASP A 68 7.98 -11.30 -21.03
CA ASP A 68 8.15 -10.41 -22.18
C ASP A 68 7.14 -9.23 -22.24
N ASN A 69 6.50 -8.91 -21.10
CA ASN A 69 5.61 -7.76 -20.97
C ASN A 69 6.14 -6.80 -19.90
N ASP A 70 6.79 -5.73 -20.32
CA ASP A 70 7.34 -4.67 -19.47
C ASP A 70 6.26 -3.83 -18.75
N LYS A 71 4.99 -3.98 -19.15
CA LYS A 71 3.83 -3.34 -18.55
C LYS A 71 3.13 -4.23 -17.51
N SER A 72 3.71 -5.37 -17.20
CA SER A 72 3.25 -6.28 -16.15
C SER A 72 4.04 -6.09 -14.85
N LEU A 73 3.57 -6.68 -13.76
CA LEU A 73 4.25 -6.64 -12.47
C LEU A 73 5.61 -7.33 -12.53
N ALA A 74 6.57 -6.88 -11.70
CA ALA A 74 7.89 -7.49 -11.61
C ALA A 74 7.87 -8.91 -11.02
N SER A 75 6.87 -9.24 -10.21
CA SER A 75 6.63 -10.59 -9.64
C SER A 75 5.17 -10.75 -9.22
N ASN A 76 4.73 -12.00 -9.04
CA ASN A 76 3.41 -12.32 -8.49
C ASN A 76 3.35 -12.23 -6.96
N ILE A 77 4.50 -12.20 -6.28
CA ILE A 77 4.54 -12.06 -4.82
C ILE A 77 4.52 -10.57 -4.49
N ILE A 78 3.37 -10.08 -4.06
CA ILE A 78 3.16 -8.68 -3.70
C ILE A 78 3.47 -8.52 -2.21
N VAL A 79 4.39 -7.64 -1.87
CA VAL A 79 4.85 -7.42 -0.50
C VAL A 79 4.10 -6.27 0.17
N LYS A 80 4.02 -5.11 -0.51
CA LYS A 80 3.39 -3.89 0.00
C LYS A 80 2.74 -3.09 -1.11
N ILE A 81 1.70 -2.32 -0.75
CA ILE A 81 0.97 -1.42 -1.64
C ILE A 81 0.83 -0.06 -0.95
N VAL A 82 1.35 1.00 -1.56
CA VAL A 82 1.20 2.37 -1.03
C VAL A 82 0.83 3.36 -2.15
N PRO A 83 0.24 4.52 -1.84
CA PRO A 83 -0.10 5.52 -2.84
C PRO A 83 1.15 6.04 -3.56
N ALA A 84 1.07 6.24 -4.88
CA ALA A 84 2.10 6.87 -5.71
C ALA A 84 1.61 8.18 -6.35
N GLY A 85 0.35 8.53 -6.12
CA GLY A 85 -0.34 9.68 -6.67
C GLY A 85 -1.83 9.42 -6.78
N PRO A 86 -2.63 10.34 -7.33
CA PRO A 86 -4.09 10.21 -7.38
C PRO A 86 -4.58 8.97 -8.13
N ASP A 87 -3.87 8.59 -9.21
CA ASP A 87 -4.25 7.50 -10.10
C ASP A 87 -3.23 6.36 -10.15
N ASP A 88 -2.22 6.39 -9.27
CA ASP A 88 -1.14 5.42 -9.25
C ASP A 88 -0.90 4.87 -7.85
N ILE A 89 -0.45 3.62 -7.78
CA ILE A 89 0.04 2.97 -6.57
C ILE A 89 1.44 2.41 -6.80
N TRP A 90 2.26 2.45 -5.76
CA TRP A 90 3.48 1.67 -5.71
C TRP A 90 3.14 0.25 -5.28
N VAL A 91 3.60 -0.70 -6.04
CA VAL A 91 3.46 -2.14 -5.76
C VAL A 91 4.85 -2.72 -5.59
N SER A 92 5.23 -2.96 -4.34
CA SER A 92 6.48 -3.63 -4.04
C SER A 92 6.30 -5.14 -4.16
N THR A 93 7.24 -5.80 -4.78
CA THR A 93 7.22 -7.24 -5.02
C THR A 93 8.52 -7.88 -4.56
N SER A 94 8.57 -9.21 -4.53
CA SER A 94 9.79 -9.94 -4.23
C SER A 94 10.92 -9.73 -5.25
N MET A 95 10.64 -9.11 -6.42
CA MET A 95 11.63 -8.94 -7.49
C MET A 95 11.66 -7.51 -8.08
N GLY A 96 11.20 -6.53 -7.32
CA GLY A 96 11.25 -5.14 -7.75
C GLY A 96 10.06 -4.32 -7.30
N LEU A 97 10.07 -3.06 -7.69
CA LEU A 97 9.02 -2.08 -7.43
C LEU A 97 8.37 -1.69 -8.75
N SER A 98 7.05 -1.72 -8.80
CA SER A 98 6.26 -1.29 -9.95
C SER A 98 5.41 -0.08 -9.57
N ARG A 99 5.37 0.93 -10.43
CA ARG A 99 4.35 1.96 -10.40
C ARG A 99 3.18 1.50 -11.25
N PHE A 100 2.06 1.24 -10.61
CA PHE A 100 0.87 0.69 -11.26
C PHE A 100 -0.21 1.76 -11.40
N SER A 101 -0.65 2.02 -12.63
CA SER A 101 -1.78 2.90 -12.88
C SER A 101 -3.09 2.23 -12.54
N THR A 102 -3.79 2.78 -11.56
CA THR A 102 -5.09 2.26 -11.11
C THR A 102 -6.22 2.55 -12.11
N VAL A 103 -6.03 3.52 -13.00
CA VAL A 103 -6.94 3.84 -14.11
C VAL A 103 -6.59 3.02 -15.35
N GLY A 104 -5.31 3.04 -15.75
CA GLY A 104 -4.83 2.31 -16.92
C GLY A 104 -4.78 0.80 -16.76
N ARG A 105 -4.84 0.31 -15.51
CA ARG A 105 -4.79 -1.11 -15.16
C ARG A 105 -3.52 -1.81 -15.64
N THR A 106 -2.41 -1.11 -15.56
CA THR A 106 -1.13 -1.57 -16.10
C THR A 106 0.03 -0.93 -15.35
N VAL A 107 1.19 -1.53 -15.40
CA VAL A 107 2.43 -0.94 -14.91
C VAL A 107 2.86 0.18 -15.86
N SER A 108 3.08 1.37 -15.29
CA SER A 108 3.61 2.53 -16.02
C SER A 108 5.13 2.57 -16.00
N GLU A 109 5.73 2.19 -14.87
CA GLU A 109 7.17 2.22 -14.66
C GLU A 109 7.60 1.09 -13.74
N SER A 110 8.77 0.53 -13.97
CA SER A 110 9.39 -0.51 -13.13
C SER A 110 10.74 -0.05 -12.64
N TYR A 111 10.99 -0.26 -11.34
CA TYR A 111 12.20 0.12 -10.65
C TYR A 111 12.79 -1.05 -9.89
N MET A 112 14.11 -0.99 -9.67
CA MET A 112 14.81 -1.93 -8.79
C MET A 112 14.58 -3.40 -9.14
N GLN A 113 14.56 -3.69 -10.44
CA GLN A 113 14.39 -5.06 -10.93
C GLN A 113 15.40 -6.00 -10.28
N TYR A 114 14.91 -7.18 -9.89
CA TYR A 114 15.66 -8.23 -9.19
C TYR A 114 16.09 -7.88 -7.76
N ARG A 115 15.50 -6.84 -7.14
CA ARG A 115 15.75 -6.48 -5.73
C ARG A 115 14.46 -6.50 -4.93
N GLU A 116 14.47 -7.15 -3.80
CA GLU A 116 13.33 -7.15 -2.88
C GLU A 116 13.24 -5.80 -2.16
N VAL A 117 12.14 -5.07 -2.38
CA VAL A 117 11.74 -3.92 -1.58
C VAL A 117 10.71 -4.41 -0.58
N TYR A 118 11.09 -4.58 0.68
CA TYR A 118 10.21 -5.20 1.66
C TYR A 118 9.50 -4.22 2.59
N GLN A 119 10.00 -2.98 2.70
CA GLN A 119 9.32 -1.90 3.39
C GLN A 119 9.23 -0.67 2.50
N ILE A 120 8.06 -0.05 2.47
CA ILE A 120 7.78 1.14 1.68
C ILE A 120 6.72 1.98 2.39
N ALA A 121 6.87 3.30 2.37
CA ALA A 121 5.89 4.25 2.86
C ALA A 121 5.89 5.52 2.01
N SER A 122 4.71 6.06 1.75
CA SER A 122 4.55 7.34 1.06
C SER A 122 4.08 8.43 2.02
N ASP A 123 4.51 9.67 1.80
CA ASP A 123 4.01 10.85 2.48
C ASP A 123 2.85 11.50 1.72
N ASN A 124 2.23 12.52 2.32
CA ASN A 124 1.12 13.24 1.70
C ASN A 124 1.54 14.11 0.49
N ALA A 125 2.83 14.40 0.35
CA ALA A 125 3.39 15.14 -0.79
C ALA A 125 3.69 14.22 -1.98
N GLY A 126 3.65 12.90 -1.76
CA GLY A 126 3.91 11.87 -2.76
C GLY A 126 5.38 11.48 -2.88
N ASN A 127 6.21 11.86 -1.90
CA ASN A 127 7.53 11.26 -1.75
C ASN A 127 7.37 9.87 -1.13
N THR A 128 8.28 8.96 -1.47
CA THR A 128 8.16 7.56 -1.03
C THR A 128 9.50 7.03 -0.58
N LEU A 129 9.58 6.67 0.72
CA LEU A 129 10.71 5.94 1.27
C LEU A 129 10.56 4.46 0.94
N LEU A 130 11.65 3.83 0.54
CA LEU A 130 11.73 2.39 0.40
C LEU A 130 13.00 1.84 1.05
N VAL A 131 12.89 0.64 1.60
CA VAL A 131 13.96 -0.09 2.25
C VAL A 131 14.08 -1.46 1.60
N SER A 132 15.26 -1.74 1.06
CA SER A 132 15.66 -3.09 0.65
C SER A 132 16.20 -3.84 1.86
N ARG A 133 16.01 -5.16 1.89
CA ARG A 133 16.49 -6.00 2.97
C ARG A 133 18.01 -6.01 3.09
N ASP A 134 18.70 -5.90 1.99
CA ASP A 134 20.09 -6.29 1.92
C ASP A 134 21.08 -5.13 1.78
N ASP A 135 20.72 -4.00 1.13
CA ASP A 135 21.75 -3.12 0.67
C ASP A 135 21.45 -1.61 0.54
N PHE A 136 20.20 -1.14 0.55
CA PHE A 136 19.94 0.28 0.33
C PHE A 136 18.64 0.81 0.96
N VAL A 137 18.64 2.12 1.20
CA VAL A 137 17.48 2.95 1.45
C VAL A 137 17.43 4.01 0.37
N SER A 138 16.25 4.20 -0.25
CA SER A 138 16.07 5.23 -1.26
C SER A 138 14.79 5.99 -1.03
N VAL A 139 14.75 7.24 -1.45
CA VAL A 139 13.56 8.08 -1.43
C VAL A 139 13.22 8.49 -2.86
N TYR A 140 12.00 8.19 -3.29
CA TYR A 140 11.43 8.79 -4.47
C TYR A 140 11.04 10.22 -4.17
N LEU A 141 11.62 11.16 -4.90
CA LEU A 141 11.30 12.57 -4.81
C LEU A 141 10.30 12.92 -5.92
N ARG A 142 9.06 13.17 -5.55
CA ARG A 142 7.98 13.44 -6.51
C ARG A 142 8.29 14.60 -7.44
N GLU A 143 8.87 15.67 -6.90
CA GLU A 143 9.21 16.87 -7.70
C GLU A 143 10.24 16.57 -8.80
N LYS A 144 11.14 15.62 -8.57
CA LYS A 144 12.18 15.23 -9.51
C LYS A 144 11.80 14.04 -10.38
N GLY A 145 10.84 13.23 -9.93
CA GLY A 145 10.46 11.98 -10.59
C GLY A 145 11.53 10.89 -10.54
N GLU A 146 12.43 10.94 -9.54
CA GLU A 146 13.56 10.00 -9.43
C GLU A 146 13.77 9.49 -8.01
N PHE A 147 14.43 8.34 -7.89
CA PHE A 147 14.89 7.80 -6.61
C PHE A 147 16.30 8.33 -6.29
N VAL A 148 16.48 8.72 -5.03
CA VAL A 148 17.76 9.16 -4.48
C VAL A 148 18.12 8.26 -3.31
N ASP A 149 19.31 7.69 -3.32
CA ASP A 149 19.81 6.86 -2.23
C ASP A 149 20.09 7.72 -0.99
N VAL A 150 19.66 7.19 0.16
CA VAL A 150 19.80 7.83 1.46
C VAL A 150 20.79 7.01 2.31
N PRO A 151 21.78 7.66 2.94
CA PRO A 151 22.67 6.96 3.87
C PRO A 151 21.87 6.30 5.01
N ALA A 152 22.08 5.01 5.21
CA ALA A 152 21.44 4.23 6.27
C ALA A 152 22.40 4.00 7.45
N GLU A 153 23.20 5.02 7.81
CA GLU A 153 24.20 4.91 8.89
C GLU A 153 23.52 4.58 10.23
N GLY A 154 23.99 3.50 10.86
CA GLY A 154 23.46 3.05 12.15
C GLY A 154 22.17 2.21 12.08
N ILE A 155 21.61 1.98 10.89
CA ILE A 155 20.42 1.15 10.70
C ILE A 155 20.85 -0.18 10.06
N ARG A 156 20.50 -1.29 10.72
CA ARG A 156 20.59 -2.62 10.11
C ARG A 156 19.35 -2.85 9.26
N LEU A 157 19.47 -2.77 7.94
CA LEU A 157 18.32 -2.82 7.04
C LEU A 157 17.49 -4.11 7.19
N GLY A 158 18.12 -5.26 7.42
CA GLY A 158 17.44 -6.53 7.66
C GLY A 158 16.63 -6.58 8.97
N ASP A 159 16.85 -5.66 9.89
CA ASP A 159 16.15 -5.57 11.17
C ASP A 159 14.99 -4.55 11.15
N VAL A 160 14.81 -3.82 10.06
CA VAL A 160 13.68 -2.88 9.91
C VAL A 160 12.36 -3.66 9.91
N VAL A 161 11.48 -3.30 10.83
CA VAL A 161 10.17 -3.94 11.02
C VAL A 161 9.10 -3.20 10.23
N GLU A 162 9.14 -1.87 10.29
CA GLU A 162 8.12 -1.02 9.66
C GLU A 162 8.69 0.36 9.33
N VAL A 163 8.14 0.98 8.29
CA VAL A 163 8.37 2.37 7.93
C VAL A 163 7.03 3.08 7.73
N TRP A 164 6.95 4.34 8.16
CA TRP A 164 5.75 5.17 7.95
C TRP A 164 6.13 6.65 7.83
N SER A 165 5.25 7.44 7.23
CA SER A 165 5.40 8.88 7.21
C SER A 165 4.66 9.52 8.39
N SER A 166 5.26 10.52 9.03
CA SER A 166 4.63 11.38 10.05
C SER A 166 4.42 12.82 9.57
N GLY A 167 4.79 13.12 8.34
CA GLY A 167 4.65 14.44 7.72
C GLY A 167 5.34 14.50 6.38
N GLU A 168 5.23 15.65 5.72
CA GLU A 168 5.87 15.87 4.43
C GLU A 168 7.41 15.77 4.55
N GLY A 169 7.99 14.86 3.79
CA GLY A 169 9.42 14.57 3.80
C GLY A 169 9.95 13.94 5.09
N VAL A 170 9.07 13.56 6.04
CA VAL A 170 9.47 12.96 7.32
C VAL A 170 9.05 11.49 7.36
N PHE A 171 10.02 10.61 7.38
CA PHE A 171 9.82 9.17 7.50
C PHE A 171 10.40 8.64 8.81
N ASN A 172 9.72 7.69 9.39
CA ASN A 172 10.14 6.99 10.60
C ASN A 172 10.42 5.54 10.26
N VAL A 173 11.40 5.00 10.93
CA VAL A 173 11.84 3.62 10.77
C VAL A 173 11.83 2.95 12.13
N LEU A 174 11.12 1.85 12.26
CA LEU A 174 11.16 0.99 13.44
C LEU A 174 12.07 -0.20 13.14
N SER A 175 13.08 -0.41 13.96
CA SER A 175 13.94 -1.59 13.90
C SER A 175 13.75 -2.49 15.13
N ARG A 176 14.21 -3.77 15.04
CA ARG A 176 14.11 -4.73 16.15
C ARG A 176 14.96 -4.34 17.36
N ASP A 177 16.00 -3.58 17.15
CA ASP A 177 16.91 -3.15 18.20
C ASP A 177 16.46 -1.86 18.91
N GLY A 178 15.30 -1.30 18.56
CA GLY A 178 14.66 -0.11 19.19
C GLY A 178 15.00 1.18 18.49
#